data_a9f8d970e7041aa45672d1f9ebd377bf
#
_entry.id   a9f8d970e7041aa45672d1f9ebd377bf
#
_cell.length_a   1.000
_cell.length_b   1.000
_cell.length_c   1.000
_cell.angle_alpha   90.00
_cell.angle_beta   90.00
_cell.angle_gamma   90.00
#
_symmetry.space_group_name_H-M   'P 1'
#
loop_
_entity.id
_entity.type
_entity.pdbx_description
1 polymer ?
#
loop_
_entity_poly.entity_id
_entity_poly.type
_entity_poly.pdbx_seq_one_letter_code
_entity_poly.pdbx_strand_id
1 'polypeptide(L)'
;MTDSITQILYRLQLAEQQAAARRKCFISYYSGDQAAVETFLEDFRDVFIPKVIGVTDGDDFIDSTDTNYVMGRIRAKYLGDSTVTILLIGSCTHSRRYIDWEIKTSLRQGAYDPNGLLGLTLPYTNGSAHLPPRFSENWKEQEAGYALYYAYPTSKEQLRGWIEQAFNRRTTHAHHIKNAQGMHKNNRQCNIHQVTH
;
A
#
# COMPACT_ATOMS: atom_id res chain seq x y z
N MET A 1 25.97 30.94 16.32
CA MET A 1 25.73 31.51 14.98
C MET A 1 24.22 31.50 14.77
N THR A 2 23.60 32.68 14.82
CA THR A 2 22.15 32.84 14.63
C THR A 2 21.87 32.76 13.11
N ASP A 3 21.07 31.79 12.72
CA ASP A 3 20.57 31.71 11.34
C ASP A 3 19.89 33.05 10.98
N SER A 4 20.19 33.58 9.81
CA SER A 4 19.54 34.78 9.31
C SER A 4 18.04 34.53 9.10
N ILE A 5 17.20 35.54 9.34
CA ILE A 5 15.74 35.48 9.13
C ILE A 5 15.42 34.92 7.75
N THR A 6 16.20 35.25 6.74
CA THR A 6 16.06 34.76 5.36
C THR A 6 16.25 33.22 5.28
N GLN A 7 17.21 32.66 6.02
CA GLN A 7 17.40 31.20 6.07
C GLN A 7 16.27 30.49 6.79
N ILE A 8 15.73 31.11 7.84
CA ILE A 8 14.57 30.57 8.56
C ILE A 8 13.34 30.57 7.66
N LEU A 9 13.06 31.67 6.96
CA LEU A 9 11.93 31.76 6.01
C LEU A 9 12.07 30.78 4.86
N TYR A 10 13.25 30.61 4.29
CA TYR A 10 13.52 29.64 3.24
C TYR A 10 13.27 28.20 3.71
N ARG A 11 13.71 27.84 4.94
CA ARG A 11 13.45 26.53 5.54
C ARG A 11 11.95 26.31 5.80
N LEU A 12 11.23 27.33 6.23
CA LEU A 12 9.77 27.26 6.43
C LEU A 12 9.04 27.06 5.11
N GLN A 13 9.40 27.80 4.06
CA GLN A 13 8.83 27.61 2.72
C GLN A 13 9.12 26.22 2.14
N LEU A 14 10.34 25.71 2.31
CA LEU A 14 10.68 24.33 1.94
C LEU A 14 9.87 23.30 2.72
N ALA A 15 9.70 23.49 4.02
CA ALA A 15 8.89 22.62 4.86
C ALA A 15 7.41 22.64 4.48
N GLU A 16 6.86 23.81 4.14
CA GLU A 16 5.49 23.96 3.63
C GLU A 16 5.32 23.29 2.27
N GLN A 17 6.25 23.45 1.33
CA GLN A 17 6.24 22.78 0.03
C GLN A 17 6.34 21.26 0.18
N GLN A 18 7.19 20.77 1.09
CA GLN A 18 7.29 19.33 1.40
C GLN A 18 6.05 18.78 2.08
N ALA A 19 5.40 19.58 2.95
CA ALA A 19 4.14 19.22 3.58
C ALA A 19 2.97 19.20 2.57
N ALA A 20 2.94 20.14 1.64
CA ALA A 20 1.94 20.18 0.55
C ALA A 20 2.10 19.01 -0.45
N ALA A 21 3.29 18.43 -0.54
CA ALA A 21 3.60 17.33 -1.45
C ALA A 21 3.35 15.93 -0.86
N ARG A 22 2.85 15.80 0.39
CA ARG A 22 2.58 14.48 0.97
C ARG A 22 1.50 13.73 0.20
N ARG A 23 1.84 12.52 -0.26
CA ARG A 23 0.89 11.66 -0.98
C ARG A 23 -0.15 11.10 -0.03
N LYS A 24 -1.40 11.00 -0.49
CA LYS A 24 -2.45 10.24 0.19
C LYS A 24 -2.21 8.76 -0.12
N CYS A 25 -1.90 7.99 0.91
CA CYS A 25 -1.58 6.57 0.78
C CYS A 25 -2.66 5.72 1.45
N PHE A 26 -3.22 4.80 0.70
CA PHE A 26 -4.07 3.74 1.25
C PHE A 26 -3.17 2.68 1.88
N ILE A 27 -3.45 2.31 3.14
CA ILE A 27 -2.68 1.30 3.87
C ILE A 27 -3.47 -0.01 3.86
N SER A 28 -2.94 -1.01 3.17
CA SER A 28 -3.47 -2.36 3.09
C SER A 28 -2.66 -3.28 4.01
N TYR A 29 -3.33 -4.01 4.90
CA TYR A 29 -2.67 -4.90 5.84
C TYR A 29 -3.62 -5.97 6.38
N TYR A 30 -3.06 -7.04 6.93
CA TYR A 30 -3.83 -8.05 7.66
C TYR A 30 -4.14 -7.57 9.08
N SER A 31 -5.41 -7.68 9.51
CA SER A 31 -5.86 -7.20 10.83
C SER A 31 -5.12 -7.81 12.01
N GLY A 32 -4.59 -9.02 11.86
CA GLY A 32 -3.73 -9.64 12.88
C GLY A 32 -2.38 -8.93 13.09
N ASP A 33 -2.00 -8.01 12.20
CA ASP A 33 -0.76 -7.24 12.27
C ASP A 33 -0.98 -5.82 12.82
N GLN A 34 -2.16 -5.51 13.36
CA GLN A 34 -2.59 -4.16 13.72
C GLN A 34 -1.58 -3.41 14.57
N ALA A 35 -1.02 -4.02 15.62
CA ALA A 35 -0.06 -3.36 16.50
C ALA A 35 1.22 -2.90 15.76
N ALA A 36 1.73 -3.72 14.84
CA ALA A 36 2.88 -3.35 14.01
C ALA A 36 2.56 -2.24 13.01
N VAL A 37 1.31 -2.22 12.51
CA VAL A 37 0.80 -1.18 11.61
C VAL A 37 0.63 0.15 12.35
N GLU A 38 0.12 0.14 13.55
CA GLU A 38 0.01 1.33 14.41
C GLU A 38 1.39 1.94 14.66
N THR A 39 2.40 1.12 14.99
CA THR A 39 3.79 1.57 15.13
C THR A 39 4.30 2.20 13.84
N PHE A 40 4.06 1.56 12.68
CA PHE A 40 4.44 2.12 11.38
C PHE A 40 3.81 3.49 11.13
N LEU A 41 2.52 3.63 11.45
CA LEU A 41 1.79 4.89 11.27
C LEU A 41 2.33 5.99 12.20
N GLU A 42 2.71 5.66 13.43
CA GLU A 42 3.31 6.61 14.36
C GLU A 42 4.70 7.07 13.90
N ASP A 43 5.55 6.13 13.50
CA ASP A 43 6.92 6.40 13.06
C ASP A 43 6.97 7.28 11.80
N PHE A 44 6.01 7.10 10.89
CA PHE A 44 6.01 7.70 9.55
C PHE A 44 4.84 8.66 9.26
N ARG A 45 4.05 9.08 10.27
CA ARG A 45 2.86 9.94 10.11
C ARG A 45 3.09 11.25 9.34
N ASP A 46 4.30 11.75 9.35
CA ASP A 46 4.66 13.03 8.68
C ASP A 46 5.12 12.82 7.23
N VAL A 47 5.30 11.57 6.79
CA VAL A 47 5.83 11.25 5.46
C VAL A 47 4.72 11.27 4.41
N PHE A 48 3.51 10.83 4.78
CA PHE A 48 2.36 10.71 3.89
C PHE A 48 1.06 11.00 4.65
N ILE A 49 -0.06 11.07 3.93
CA ILE A 49 -1.40 11.19 4.52
C ILE A 49 -2.03 9.79 4.49
N PRO A 50 -2.17 9.12 5.64
CA PRO A 50 -2.70 7.77 5.66
C PRO A 50 -4.21 7.74 5.40
N LYS A 51 -4.64 6.75 4.62
CA LYS A 51 -6.01 6.28 4.50
C LYS A 51 -6.00 4.84 5.01
N VAL A 52 -6.45 4.66 6.24
CA VAL A 52 -6.42 3.34 6.91
C VAL A 52 -7.83 2.81 7.02
N ILE A 53 -7.98 1.52 6.80
CA ILE A 53 -9.21 0.80 7.10
C ILE A 53 -8.87 -0.47 7.85
N GLY A 54 -9.41 -0.57 9.04
CA GLY A 54 -9.55 -1.86 9.67
C GLY A 54 -10.75 -2.58 9.04
N VAL A 55 -10.54 -3.33 7.97
CA VAL A 55 -11.53 -4.34 7.57
C VAL A 55 -11.28 -5.54 8.46
N THR A 56 -12.20 -5.82 9.36
CA THR A 56 -12.22 -7.07 10.10
C THR A 56 -12.88 -8.15 9.23
N ASP A 57 -12.47 -9.40 9.36
CA ASP A 57 -13.09 -10.54 8.64
C ASP A 57 -14.61 -10.70 8.93
N GLY A 58 -15.14 -9.97 9.93
CA GLY A 58 -16.56 -9.91 10.26
C GLY A 58 -17.34 -8.77 9.62
N ASP A 59 -16.68 -7.85 8.93
CA ASP A 59 -17.38 -6.84 8.14
C ASP A 59 -17.93 -7.52 6.88
N ASP A 60 -19.20 -7.84 6.91
CA ASP A 60 -19.99 -8.41 5.78
C ASP A 60 -20.09 -7.42 4.60
N PHE A 61 -18.88 -6.99 4.16
CA PHE A 61 -18.79 -5.87 3.25
C PHE A 61 -19.28 -6.21 1.89
N ILE A 62 -19.23 -7.50 1.52
CA ILE A 62 -19.34 -7.82 0.12
C ILE A 62 -19.74 -9.28 -0.03
N ASP A 63 -20.95 -9.59 0.33
CA ASP A 63 -21.61 -10.82 -0.11
C ASP A 63 -22.15 -10.64 -1.55
N SER A 64 -21.26 -10.25 -2.46
CA SER A 64 -21.59 -10.08 -3.87
C SER A 64 -20.62 -10.86 -4.73
N THR A 65 -21.15 -11.60 -5.68
CA THR A 65 -20.37 -12.27 -6.73
C THR A 65 -19.98 -11.31 -7.86
N ASP A 66 -20.55 -10.09 -7.89
CA ASP A 66 -20.21 -9.06 -8.87
C ASP A 66 -18.89 -8.37 -8.51
N THR A 67 -17.84 -8.77 -9.22
CA THR A 67 -16.48 -8.22 -9.06
C THR A 67 -16.45 -6.68 -9.23
N ASN A 68 -17.24 -6.13 -10.16
CA ASN A 68 -17.24 -4.68 -10.40
C ASN A 68 -17.90 -3.92 -9.27
N TYR A 69 -18.99 -4.44 -8.72
CA TYR A 69 -19.65 -3.88 -7.55
C TYR A 69 -18.71 -3.87 -6.35
N VAL A 70 -18.05 -5.01 -6.06
CA VAL A 70 -17.10 -5.16 -4.98
C VAL A 70 -15.96 -4.15 -5.09
N MET A 71 -15.29 -4.09 -6.26
CA MET A 71 -14.21 -3.15 -6.51
C MET A 71 -14.68 -1.68 -6.44
N GLY A 72 -15.90 -1.39 -6.91
CA GLY A 72 -16.50 -0.06 -6.80
C GLY A 72 -16.66 0.37 -5.35
N ARG A 73 -17.16 -0.51 -4.49
CA ARG A 73 -17.33 -0.25 -3.05
C ARG A 73 -16.00 -0.05 -2.33
N ILE A 74 -15.02 -0.92 -2.59
CA ILE A 74 -13.67 -0.77 -2.03
C ILE A 74 -13.07 0.57 -2.45
N ARG A 75 -13.19 0.93 -3.74
CA ARG A 75 -12.64 2.20 -4.22
C ARG A 75 -13.35 3.39 -3.60
N ALA A 76 -14.68 3.43 -3.64
CA ALA A 76 -15.46 4.56 -3.12
C ALA A 76 -15.25 4.77 -1.62
N LYS A 77 -15.22 3.68 -0.85
CA LYS A 77 -15.15 3.76 0.61
C LYS A 77 -13.72 3.90 1.12
N TYR A 78 -12.75 3.33 0.41
CA TYR A 78 -11.45 3.05 0.98
C TYR A 78 -10.26 3.65 0.22
N LEU A 79 -10.16 3.45 -1.07
CA LEU A 79 -9.09 4.05 -1.82
C LEU A 79 -9.32 5.56 -2.03
N GLY A 80 -10.58 5.96 -2.23
CA GLY A 80 -10.96 7.37 -2.36
C GLY A 80 -10.04 8.14 -3.30
N ASP A 81 -9.42 9.16 -2.76
CA ASP A 81 -8.47 10.05 -3.40
C ASP A 81 -6.99 9.66 -3.17
N SER A 82 -6.73 8.45 -2.67
CA SER A 82 -5.36 7.96 -2.50
C SER A 82 -4.68 7.72 -3.86
N THR A 83 -3.37 7.94 -3.90
CA THR A 83 -2.58 7.80 -5.12
C THR A 83 -1.54 6.69 -5.05
N VAL A 84 -1.25 6.20 -3.86
CA VAL A 84 -0.36 5.08 -3.60
C VAL A 84 -1.05 4.11 -2.65
N THR A 85 -0.89 2.82 -2.89
CA THR A 85 -1.26 1.76 -1.96
C THR A 85 0.03 1.22 -1.34
N ILE A 86 0.14 1.34 -0.01
CA ILE A 86 1.21 0.73 0.77
C ILE A 86 0.66 -0.57 1.35
N LEU A 87 1.20 -1.69 0.90
CA LEU A 87 0.89 -3.01 1.43
C LEU A 87 1.91 -3.34 2.52
N LEU A 88 1.46 -3.41 3.77
CA LEU A 88 2.27 -3.87 4.90
C LEU A 88 2.18 -5.39 4.99
N ILE A 89 3.31 -6.06 4.79
CA ILE A 89 3.37 -7.51 4.57
C ILE A 89 3.90 -8.19 5.84
N GLY A 90 3.00 -8.86 6.53
CA GLY A 90 3.29 -9.74 7.64
C GLY A 90 3.21 -11.23 7.27
N SER A 91 3.19 -12.09 8.28
CA SER A 91 3.25 -13.55 8.11
C SER A 91 2.07 -14.11 7.29
N CYS A 92 0.85 -13.62 7.49
CA CYS A 92 -0.35 -14.16 6.85
C CYS A 92 -0.99 -13.27 5.79
N THR A 93 -0.40 -12.12 5.49
CA THR A 93 -0.90 -11.16 4.48
C THR A 93 -1.15 -11.83 3.12
N HIS A 94 -0.28 -12.77 2.71
CA HIS A 94 -0.36 -13.49 1.43
C HIS A 94 -1.61 -14.37 1.27
N SER A 95 -2.23 -14.77 2.37
CA SER A 95 -3.36 -15.72 2.37
C SER A 95 -4.74 -15.04 2.41
N ARG A 96 -4.79 -13.73 2.54
CA ARG A 96 -6.02 -12.99 2.79
C ARG A 96 -6.71 -12.55 1.50
N ARG A 97 -8.01 -12.91 1.34
CA ARG A 97 -8.80 -12.54 0.16
C ARG A 97 -8.99 -11.03 0.02
N TYR A 98 -9.19 -10.32 1.14
CA TYR A 98 -9.39 -8.87 1.12
C TYR A 98 -8.14 -8.12 0.64
N ILE A 99 -6.96 -8.61 1.00
CA ILE A 99 -5.69 -8.06 0.47
C ILE A 99 -5.63 -8.20 -1.06
N ASP A 100 -6.02 -9.36 -1.61
CA ASP A 100 -6.12 -9.54 -3.06
C ASP A 100 -7.10 -8.56 -3.72
N TRP A 101 -8.24 -8.32 -3.07
CA TRP A 101 -9.27 -7.39 -3.57
C TRP A 101 -8.81 -5.94 -3.52
N GLU A 102 -8.13 -5.54 -2.46
CA GLU A 102 -7.56 -4.20 -2.30
C GLU A 102 -6.47 -3.95 -3.34
N ILE A 103 -5.57 -4.91 -3.56
CA ILE A 103 -4.55 -4.83 -4.62
C ILE A 103 -5.23 -4.76 -6.00
N LYS A 104 -6.21 -5.63 -6.27
CA LYS A 104 -6.94 -5.63 -7.55
C LYS A 104 -7.59 -4.28 -7.82
N THR A 105 -8.21 -3.69 -6.80
CA THR A 105 -8.88 -2.39 -6.90
C THR A 105 -7.87 -1.26 -7.11
N SER A 106 -6.73 -1.31 -6.43
CA SER A 106 -5.62 -0.36 -6.57
C SER A 106 -5.04 -0.35 -7.99
N LEU A 107 -4.96 -1.52 -8.62
CA LEU A 107 -4.41 -1.71 -9.96
C LEU A 107 -5.41 -1.47 -11.09
N ARG A 108 -6.66 -1.10 -10.79
CA ARG A 108 -7.70 -0.92 -11.80
C ARG A 108 -7.39 0.29 -12.67
N GLN A 109 -7.36 0.06 -13.99
CA GLN A 109 -7.24 1.08 -15.02
C GLN A 109 -8.63 1.40 -15.61
N GLY A 110 -8.76 2.50 -16.30
CA GLY A 110 -9.99 2.92 -16.99
C GLY A 110 -10.42 4.33 -16.58
N ALA A 111 -11.58 4.47 -15.94
CA ALA A 111 -12.10 5.78 -15.51
C ALA A 111 -11.23 6.50 -14.46
N TYR A 112 -10.28 5.77 -13.85
CA TYR A 112 -9.36 6.28 -12.84
C TYR A 112 -7.95 5.80 -13.13
N ASP A 113 -6.96 6.60 -12.73
CA ASP A 113 -5.58 6.14 -12.70
C ASP A 113 -5.40 5.05 -11.64
N PRO A 114 -4.54 4.05 -11.90
CA PRO A 114 -4.18 3.07 -10.88
C PRO A 114 -3.41 3.73 -9.73
N ASN A 115 -3.45 3.15 -8.54
CA ASN A 115 -2.56 3.57 -7.46
C ASN A 115 -1.16 2.98 -7.70
N GLY A 116 -0.11 3.74 -7.39
CA GLY A 116 1.22 3.16 -7.26
C GLY A 116 1.19 2.06 -6.19
N LEU A 117 1.90 0.96 -6.39
CA LEU A 117 1.88 -0.19 -5.48
C LEU A 117 3.24 -0.38 -4.81
N LEU A 118 3.27 -0.22 -3.49
CA LEU A 118 4.46 -0.36 -2.65
C LEU A 118 4.22 -1.41 -1.58
N GLY A 119 5.00 -2.49 -1.57
CA GLY A 119 5.01 -3.50 -0.52
C GLY A 119 6.18 -3.29 0.44
N LEU A 120 5.90 -3.34 1.73
CA LEU A 120 6.88 -3.23 2.80
C LEU A 120 6.72 -4.39 3.76
N THR A 121 7.81 -5.10 4.10
CA THR A 121 7.74 -6.14 5.13
C THR A 121 7.66 -5.53 6.52
N LEU A 122 6.87 -6.13 7.40
CA LEU A 122 6.85 -5.74 8.80
C LEU A 122 8.14 -6.21 9.52
N PRO A 123 8.60 -5.50 10.57
CA PRO A 123 9.91 -5.74 11.20
C PRO A 123 10.13 -7.19 11.64
N TYR A 124 9.10 -7.82 12.22
CA TYR A 124 9.20 -9.18 12.76
C TYR A 124 9.36 -10.28 11.69
N THR A 125 9.19 -9.94 10.40
CA THR A 125 9.44 -10.87 9.29
C THR A 125 10.92 -10.94 8.90
N ASN A 126 11.78 -10.12 9.50
CA ASN A 126 13.20 -10.01 9.17
C ASN A 126 13.47 -9.79 7.66
N GLY A 127 12.60 -9.02 6.99
CA GLY A 127 12.72 -8.69 5.57
C GLY A 127 12.31 -9.83 4.62
N SER A 128 11.82 -10.97 5.14
CA SER A 128 11.37 -12.11 4.35
C SER A 128 9.90 -12.41 4.66
N ALA A 129 9.04 -12.32 3.65
CA ALA A 129 7.62 -12.62 3.78
C ALA A 129 7.07 -13.26 2.50
N HIS A 130 6.06 -14.11 2.64
CA HIS A 130 5.31 -14.61 1.51
C HIS A 130 4.47 -13.49 0.88
N LEU A 131 4.65 -13.25 -0.40
CA LEU A 131 3.94 -12.20 -1.10
C LEU A 131 2.54 -12.65 -1.54
N PRO A 132 1.51 -11.78 -1.45
CA PRO A 132 0.24 -12.03 -2.11
C PRO A 132 0.46 -12.29 -3.59
N PRO A 133 -0.20 -13.30 -4.20
CA PRO A 133 0.07 -13.70 -5.58
C PRO A 133 -0.05 -12.54 -6.59
N ARG A 134 -1.10 -11.71 -6.47
CA ARG A 134 -1.29 -10.55 -7.36
C ARG A 134 -0.19 -9.51 -7.19
N PHE A 135 0.27 -9.27 -5.95
CA PHE A 135 1.41 -8.40 -5.70
C PHE A 135 2.68 -8.97 -6.36
N SER A 136 2.95 -10.26 -6.14
CA SER A 136 4.11 -10.95 -6.71
C SER A 136 4.15 -10.86 -8.24
N GLU A 137 3.01 -11.04 -8.93
CA GLU A 137 2.92 -10.92 -10.39
C GLU A 137 3.29 -9.51 -10.89
N ASN A 138 2.99 -8.46 -10.12
CA ASN A 138 3.29 -7.08 -10.47
C ASN A 138 4.71 -6.65 -10.04
N TRP A 139 5.38 -7.43 -9.20
CA TRP A 139 6.75 -7.17 -8.73
C TRP A 139 7.81 -8.00 -9.47
N LYS A 140 7.48 -9.19 -9.99
CA LYS A 140 8.43 -10.21 -10.54
C LYS A 140 9.52 -9.67 -11.45
N GLU A 141 9.27 -8.63 -12.18
CA GLU A 141 10.24 -8.04 -13.11
C GLU A 141 11.11 -6.98 -12.45
N GLN A 142 11.07 -6.89 -11.12
CA GLN A 142 11.86 -5.95 -10.31
C GLN A 142 11.81 -4.52 -10.85
N GLU A 143 12.87 -4.02 -11.46
CA GLU A 143 12.92 -2.65 -11.97
C GLU A 143 11.92 -2.39 -13.10
N ALA A 144 11.61 -3.38 -13.91
CA ALA A 144 10.60 -3.31 -14.96
C ALA A 144 9.18 -3.55 -14.43
N GLY A 145 9.01 -4.12 -13.24
CA GLY A 145 7.70 -4.40 -12.64
C GLY A 145 6.95 -3.14 -12.26
N TYR A 146 5.62 -3.26 -12.14
CA TYR A 146 4.78 -2.16 -11.67
C TYR A 146 4.95 -1.89 -10.17
N ALA A 147 4.93 -2.94 -9.35
CA ALA A 147 5.05 -2.84 -7.89
C ALA A 147 6.50 -2.68 -7.43
N LEU A 148 6.67 -1.96 -6.34
CA LEU A 148 7.91 -1.89 -5.58
C LEU A 148 7.82 -2.75 -4.32
N TYR A 149 8.91 -3.40 -3.95
CA TYR A 149 8.99 -4.23 -2.75
C TYR A 149 10.30 -3.99 -2.00
N TYR A 150 10.18 -3.67 -0.72
CA TYR A 150 11.32 -3.38 0.15
C TYR A 150 11.11 -3.96 1.55
N ALA A 151 12.19 -4.03 2.31
CA ALA A 151 12.15 -4.25 3.74
C ALA A 151 11.51 -3.04 4.46
N TYR A 152 11.32 -3.16 5.78
CA TYR A 152 10.84 -2.05 6.59
C TYR A 152 11.77 -0.84 6.47
N PRO A 153 11.23 0.38 6.28
CA PRO A 153 12.06 1.57 6.06
C PRO A 153 12.87 1.92 7.33
N THR A 154 14.11 2.33 7.13
CA THR A 154 15.01 2.74 8.20
C THR A 154 15.03 4.25 8.43
N SER A 155 14.45 5.04 7.51
CA SER A 155 14.31 6.48 7.65
C SER A 155 13.08 7.02 6.94
N LYS A 156 12.65 8.23 7.34
CA LYS A 156 11.54 8.96 6.73
C LYS A 156 11.84 9.35 5.27
N GLU A 157 13.07 9.72 4.98
CA GLU A 157 13.54 10.09 3.65
C GLU A 157 13.48 8.89 2.69
N GLN A 158 13.88 7.73 3.18
CA GLN A 158 13.82 6.48 2.42
C GLN A 158 12.38 6.15 2.03
N LEU A 159 11.45 6.17 3.00
CA LEU A 159 10.04 5.90 2.75
C LEU A 159 9.43 6.94 1.79
N ARG A 160 9.76 8.22 1.95
CA ARG A 160 9.30 9.28 1.04
C ARG A 160 9.76 9.01 -0.39
N GLY A 161 11.03 8.64 -0.57
CA GLY A 161 11.58 8.29 -1.88
C GLY A 161 10.86 7.11 -2.54
N TRP A 162 10.55 6.07 -1.78
CA TRP A 162 9.82 4.90 -2.28
C TRP A 162 8.36 5.21 -2.63
N ILE A 163 7.69 6.06 -1.84
CA ILE A 163 6.32 6.53 -2.13
C ILE A 163 6.30 7.33 -3.43
N GLU A 164 7.25 8.25 -3.64
CA GLU A 164 7.34 9.02 -4.87
C GLU A 164 7.67 8.12 -6.08
N GLN A 165 8.54 7.15 -5.91
CA GLN A 165 8.84 6.19 -6.97
C GLN A 165 7.60 5.36 -7.34
N ALA A 166 6.84 4.87 -6.35
CA ALA A 166 5.59 4.16 -6.59
C ALA A 166 4.54 5.06 -7.27
N PHE A 167 4.44 6.32 -6.85
CA PHE A 167 3.55 7.29 -7.48
C PHE A 167 3.89 7.49 -8.96
N ASN A 168 5.16 7.65 -9.30
CA ASN A 168 5.59 7.87 -10.67
C ASN A 168 5.36 6.64 -11.57
N ARG A 169 5.42 5.42 -11.00
CA ARG A 169 5.13 4.18 -11.74
C ARG A 169 3.68 4.09 -12.23
N ARG A 170 2.75 4.86 -11.68
CA ARG A 170 1.36 4.95 -12.15
C ARG A 170 1.26 5.31 -13.63
N THR A 171 2.19 6.11 -14.13
CA THR A 171 2.27 6.53 -15.53
C THR A 171 3.37 5.81 -16.29
N THR A 172 4.56 5.74 -15.73
CA THR A 172 5.73 5.21 -16.45
C THR A 172 5.68 3.69 -16.63
N HIS A 173 5.03 2.95 -15.72
CA HIS A 173 4.96 1.49 -15.71
C HIS A 173 3.53 0.94 -15.79
N ALA A 174 2.53 1.77 -16.08
CA ALA A 174 1.12 1.35 -16.13
C ALA A 174 0.87 0.19 -17.11
N HIS A 175 1.65 0.11 -18.19
CA HIS A 175 1.57 -0.97 -19.17
C HIS A 175 2.07 -2.33 -18.67
N HIS A 176 2.80 -2.36 -17.55
CA HIS A 176 3.23 -3.60 -16.88
C HIS A 176 2.21 -4.14 -15.87
N ILE A 177 1.08 -3.45 -15.66
CA ILE A 177 0.07 -3.90 -14.70
C ILE A 177 -0.52 -5.24 -15.11
N LYS A 178 -0.41 -6.24 -14.23
CA LYS A 178 -0.98 -7.58 -14.38
C LYS A 178 -2.18 -7.74 -13.43
N ASN A 179 -3.39 -7.48 -13.92
CA ASN A 179 -4.60 -7.45 -13.11
C ASN A 179 -5.79 -8.25 -13.68
N ALA A 180 -5.55 -9.07 -14.71
CA ALA A 180 -6.59 -9.86 -15.39
C ALA A 180 -7.16 -11.00 -14.52
N GLN A 181 -6.35 -11.51 -13.56
CA GLN A 181 -6.78 -12.61 -12.71
C GLN A 181 -8.05 -12.30 -11.92
N GLY A 182 -8.94 -13.30 -11.78
CA GLY A 182 -10.12 -13.21 -10.93
C GLY A 182 -9.78 -12.87 -9.47
N MET A 183 -10.74 -12.35 -8.73
CA MET A 183 -10.61 -12.10 -7.29
C MET A 183 -10.61 -13.42 -6.52
N HIS A 184 -9.86 -13.49 -5.44
CA HIS A 184 -9.91 -14.64 -4.54
C HIS A 184 -11.31 -14.72 -3.88
N LYS A 185 -11.96 -15.88 -3.98
CA LYS A 185 -13.28 -16.11 -3.35
C LYS A 185 -13.18 -16.35 -1.84
N ASN A 186 -12.11 -17.01 -1.41
CA ASN A 186 -11.88 -17.40 -0.03
C ASN A 186 -10.47 -17.04 0.43
N ASN A 187 -10.26 -16.96 1.73
CA ASN A 187 -8.92 -16.95 2.30
C ASN A 187 -8.19 -18.25 1.92
N ARG A 188 -6.88 -18.19 1.83
CA ARG A 188 -6.01 -19.36 1.60
C ARG A 188 -5.37 -19.78 2.92
N GLN A 189 -4.81 -20.96 2.95
CA GLN A 189 -3.98 -21.39 4.06
C GLN A 189 -2.74 -20.50 4.17
N CYS A 190 -2.45 -20.03 5.38
CA CYS A 190 -1.19 -19.32 5.66
C CYS A 190 -0.05 -20.32 5.67
N ASN A 191 0.94 -20.13 4.79
CA ASN A 191 2.07 -21.06 4.65
C ASN A 191 2.96 -21.11 5.89
N ILE A 192 2.91 -20.09 6.74
CA ILE A 192 3.73 -20.01 7.95
C ILE A 192 3.01 -20.69 9.14
N HIS A 193 1.75 -20.35 9.36
CA HIS A 193 0.99 -20.83 10.51
C HIS A 193 0.15 -22.08 10.22
N GLN A 194 0.11 -22.52 8.96
CA GLN A 194 -0.66 -23.70 8.50
C GLN A 194 -2.16 -23.63 8.81
N VAL A 195 -2.71 -22.44 8.99
CA VAL A 195 -4.13 -22.20 9.28
C VAL A 195 -4.81 -21.41 8.17
N THR A 196 -6.09 -21.65 7.97
CA THR A 196 -6.96 -20.81 7.13
C THR A 196 -7.76 -19.92 8.06
N HIS A 197 -7.58 -18.63 7.93
CA HIS A 197 -8.25 -17.64 8.79
C HIS A 197 -9.62 -17.28 8.24
#